data_c3107b60dceb0d0569409c6341c8140d
#
_entry.id   c3107b60dceb0d0569409c6341c8140d
#
_cell.length_a   1.000
_cell.length_b   1.000
_cell.length_c   1.000
_cell.angle_alpha   90.00
_cell.angle_beta   90.00
_cell.angle_gamma   90.00
#
_symmetry.space_group_name_H-M   'P 1'
#
loop_
_entity.id
_entity.type
_entity.pdbx_description
1 polymer ?
#
loop_
_entity_poly.entity_id
_entity_poly.type
_entity_poly.pdbx_seq_one_letter_code
_entity_poly.pdbx_strand_id
1 'polypeptide(L)'
;MLIGIAWTTLLLWLVAALLTWRGLHRRPLLLLALPSDDELKGDDAPLVSILVPARNEERRVLAAAVRSMLAQDYERLEFVAVDDRSIDATGAILKSLAAIDPRLRVLDGVEPPDGWLGKPHAMWQALANSRGEWVLATDADMIFEPQLVRAAVSRALASGFDALTLIPRVECLTFWERVFMPTFGWFVSMSRPVERVNDPRRPESIGIGGFFLMRRARLEAVGGYEAVAGEVAEDLRLAELLKKSGARLRVEHAPQLLRTRMQPNLRGIWEGFTKNLFAGAKFSAVRGIAGLLGLLLFHIAPLPVALWCGLMWWATGTTTGGMWWPHLLVPCALIWLTQVLTFMLINRGAGVPLRYALTVPLGIALFAAILLNSMLKILSGQGVMWKGRKLYARGSGAVARMKNE
;
A
#
# COMPACT_ATOMS: atom_id res chain seq x y z
N MET A 1 -5.00 -38.38 -1.50
CA MET A 1 -4.40 -37.16 -0.88
C MET A 1 -4.41 -35.96 -1.83
N LEU A 2 -3.73 -35.99 -2.98
CA LEU A 2 -3.68 -34.82 -3.89
C LEU A 2 -5.05 -34.31 -4.37
N ILE A 3 -5.98 -35.22 -4.70
CA ILE A 3 -7.35 -34.86 -5.09
C ILE A 3 -8.07 -34.10 -3.99
N GLY A 4 -7.95 -34.55 -2.73
CA GLY A 4 -8.53 -33.83 -1.58
C GLY A 4 -7.94 -32.44 -1.41
N ILE A 5 -6.61 -32.28 -1.57
CA ILE A 5 -5.95 -30.98 -1.54
C ILE A 5 -6.50 -30.05 -2.64
N ALA A 6 -6.67 -30.57 -3.87
CA ALA A 6 -7.20 -29.75 -4.97
C ALA A 6 -8.64 -29.26 -4.71
N TRP A 7 -9.53 -30.10 -4.21
CA TRP A 7 -10.90 -29.71 -3.86
C TRP A 7 -10.93 -28.72 -2.67
N THR A 8 -10.09 -28.94 -1.65
CA THR A 8 -9.95 -27.98 -0.54
C THR A 8 -9.44 -26.63 -1.03
N THR A 9 -8.45 -26.63 -1.94
CA THR A 9 -7.94 -25.39 -2.57
C THR A 9 -9.04 -24.67 -3.36
N LEU A 10 -9.87 -25.40 -4.11
CA LEU A 10 -11.01 -24.82 -4.82
C LEU A 10 -11.99 -24.15 -3.84
N LEU A 11 -12.33 -24.82 -2.75
CA LEU A 11 -13.22 -24.24 -1.72
C LEU A 11 -12.63 -22.95 -1.13
N LEU A 12 -11.33 -22.95 -0.81
CA LEU A 12 -10.65 -21.75 -0.30
C LEU A 12 -10.69 -20.60 -1.35
N TRP A 13 -10.53 -20.92 -2.62
CA TRP A 13 -10.62 -19.92 -3.69
C TRP A 13 -12.05 -19.38 -3.87
N LEU A 14 -13.08 -20.21 -3.77
CA LEU A 14 -14.48 -19.77 -3.82
C LEU A 14 -14.80 -18.85 -2.63
N VAL A 15 -14.30 -19.16 -1.44
CA VAL A 15 -14.41 -18.28 -0.27
C VAL A 15 -13.67 -16.96 -0.50
N ALA A 16 -12.43 -17.00 -1.01
CA ALA A 16 -11.66 -15.81 -1.32
C ALA A 16 -12.34 -14.94 -2.38
N ALA A 17 -12.91 -15.55 -3.43
CA ALA A 17 -13.70 -14.85 -4.46
C ALA A 17 -14.94 -14.16 -3.86
N LEU A 18 -15.69 -14.84 -2.99
CA LEU A 18 -16.83 -14.28 -2.28
C LEU A 18 -16.43 -13.10 -1.38
N LEU A 19 -15.35 -13.25 -0.61
CA LEU A 19 -14.82 -12.18 0.25
C LEU A 19 -14.36 -10.97 -0.59
N THR A 20 -13.70 -11.22 -1.72
CA THR A 20 -13.27 -10.17 -2.66
C THR A 20 -14.49 -9.44 -3.22
N TRP A 21 -15.50 -10.17 -3.70
CA TRP A 21 -16.74 -9.59 -4.20
C TRP A 21 -17.43 -8.73 -3.15
N ARG A 22 -17.59 -9.25 -1.92
CA ARG A 22 -18.18 -8.49 -0.79
C ARG A 22 -17.38 -7.23 -0.49
N GLY A 23 -16.04 -7.34 -0.40
CA GLY A 23 -15.16 -6.21 -0.11
C GLY A 23 -15.27 -5.12 -1.17
N LEU A 24 -15.34 -5.48 -2.45
CA LEU A 24 -15.51 -4.52 -3.55
C LEU A 24 -16.88 -3.81 -3.52
N HIS A 25 -17.96 -4.53 -3.14
CA HIS A 25 -19.32 -3.96 -3.09
C HIS A 25 -19.60 -3.16 -1.83
N ARG A 26 -18.93 -3.49 -0.71
CA ARG A 26 -19.14 -2.84 0.59
C ARG A 26 -18.02 -1.85 0.95
N ARG A 27 -17.10 -1.58 0.01
CA ARG A 27 -16.00 -0.66 0.27
C ARG A 27 -16.52 0.73 0.68
N PRO A 28 -16.07 1.27 1.80
CA PRO A 28 -16.41 2.63 2.18
C PRO A 28 -15.71 3.59 1.22
N LEU A 29 -16.48 4.48 0.64
CA LEU A 29 -15.99 5.51 -0.28
C LEU A 29 -16.04 6.87 0.40
N LEU A 30 -14.98 7.65 0.25
CA LEU A 30 -15.05 9.08 0.55
C LEU A 30 -15.93 9.76 -0.51
N LEU A 31 -17.05 10.31 -0.06
CA LEU A 31 -18.02 10.98 -0.93
C LEU A 31 -17.79 12.49 -0.91
N LEU A 32 -18.00 13.15 -2.06
CA LEU A 32 -17.88 14.60 -2.19
C LEU A 32 -19.02 15.37 -1.49
N ALA A 33 -20.20 14.79 -1.44
CA ALA A 33 -21.38 15.42 -0.85
C ALA A 33 -21.49 15.04 0.63
N LEU A 34 -21.06 15.93 1.51
CA LEU A 34 -21.39 15.89 2.93
C LEU A 34 -22.24 17.11 3.28
N PRO A 35 -23.23 16.99 4.18
CA PRO A 35 -24.19 18.03 4.49
C PRO A 35 -23.62 19.33 5.08
N SER A 36 -22.33 19.41 5.39
CA SER A 36 -21.69 20.47 6.14
C SER A 36 -20.61 21.26 5.37
N ASP A 37 -20.71 21.34 4.05
CA ASP A 37 -19.72 22.09 3.24
C ASP A 37 -19.62 23.58 3.63
N ASP A 38 -20.66 24.17 4.22
CA ASP A 38 -20.64 25.56 4.67
C ASP A 38 -19.96 25.75 6.04
N GLU A 39 -19.87 24.70 6.88
CA GLU A 39 -19.21 24.77 8.21
C GLU A 39 -17.67 24.80 8.13
N LEU A 40 -17.09 24.53 6.96
CA LEU A 40 -15.64 24.50 6.74
C LEU A 40 -15.11 25.73 6.00
N LYS A 41 -15.89 26.81 5.95
CA LYS A 41 -15.47 28.10 5.39
C LYS A 41 -15.12 29.08 6.49
N GLY A 42 -14.10 29.88 6.25
CA GLY A 42 -13.69 30.96 7.16
C GLY A 42 -12.80 30.50 8.33
N ASP A 43 -12.76 31.32 9.38
CA ASP A 43 -11.81 31.16 10.50
C ASP A 43 -12.10 29.97 11.42
N ASP A 44 -13.30 29.41 11.37
CA ASP A 44 -13.70 28.25 12.19
C ASP A 44 -13.22 26.90 11.63
N ALA A 45 -12.79 26.86 10.36
CA ALA A 45 -12.22 25.66 9.78
C ALA A 45 -10.85 25.32 10.40
N PRO A 46 -10.55 24.06 10.78
CA PRO A 46 -9.27 23.74 11.39
C PRO A 46 -8.10 23.91 10.41
N LEU A 47 -6.97 24.41 10.88
CA LEU A 47 -5.74 24.46 10.07
C LEU A 47 -5.21 23.05 9.80
N VAL A 48 -4.95 22.72 8.54
CA VAL A 48 -4.35 21.44 8.11
C VAL A 48 -2.92 21.68 7.64
N SER A 49 -1.96 20.97 8.22
CA SER A 49 -0.57 20.94 7.76
C SER A 49 -0.36 19.74 6.85
N ILE A 50 -0.05 19.96 5.58
CA ILE A 50 0.31 18.91 4.64
C ILE A 50 1.83 18.72 4.68
N LEU A 51 2.28 17.52 5.07
CA LEU A 51 3.68 17.15 5.22
C LEU A 51 4.12 16.25 4.06
N VAL A 52 5.15 16.67 3.32
CA VAL A 52 5.62 16.02 2.10
C VAL A 52 7.12 15.71 2.20
N PRO A 53 7.53 14.47 2.51
CA PRO A 53 8.92 14.06 2.41
C PRO A 53 9.27 13.76 0.95
N ALA A 54 10.31 14.36 0.41
CA ALA A 54 10.76 14.13 -0.95
C ALA A 54 12.23 13.70 -0.97
N ARG A 55 12.56 12.69 -1.77
CA ARG A 55 13.94 12.26 -2.02
C ARG A 55 14.11 11.65 -3.40
N ASN A 56 14.94 12.26 -4.23
CA ASN A 56 15.26 11.80 -5.57
C ASN A 56 13.98 11.54 -6.41
N GLU A 57 13.12 12.56 -6.52
CA GLU A 57 11.82 12.53 -7.20
C GLU A 57 11.79 13.30 -8.51
N GLU A 58 12.94 13.85 -8.98
CA GLU A 58 13.04 14.65 -10.20
C GLU A 58 12.36 13.99 -11.41
N ARG A 59 12.61 12.70 -11.61
CA ARG A 59 12.09 11.94 -12.77
C ARG A 59 10.69 11.41 -12.58
N ARG A 60 10.02 11.80 -11.49
CA ARG A 60 8.65 11.37 -11.16
C ARG A 60 7.68 12.53 -11.32
N VAL A 61 6.52 12.39 -10.75
CA VAL A 61 5.43 13.37 -10.86
C VAL A 61 5.51 14.49 -9.81
N LEU A 62 6.65 14.70 -9.14
CA LEU A 62 6.80 15.62 -8.00
C LEU A 62 6.14 16.99 -8.24
N ALA A 63 6.50 17.67 -9.32
CA ALA A 63 5.96 19.00 -9.61
C ALA A 63 4.44 18.99 -9.82
N ALA A 64 3.90 17.96 -10.48
CA ALA A 64 2.47 17.82 -10.68
C ALA A 64 1.76 17.46 -9.35
N ALA A 65 2.37 16.63 -8.53
CA ALA A 65 1.85 16.25 -7.22
C ALA A 65 1.74 17.48 -6.29
N VAL A 66 2.83 18.22 -6.12
CA VAL A 66 2.83 19.41 -5.26
C VAL A 66 1.87 20.48 -5.78
N ARG A 67 1.82 20.73 -7.09
CA ARG A 67 0.82 21.66 -7.66
C ARG A 67 -0.61 21.22 -7.38
N SER A 68 -0.91 19.92 -7.46
CA SER A 68 -2.26 19.40 -7.17
C SER A 68 -2.62 19.56 -5.69
N MET A 69 -1.65 19.45 -4.80
CA MET A 69 -1.83 19.72 -3.37
C MET A 69 -2.07 21.22 -3.12
N LEU A 70 -1.31 22.11 -3.76
CA LEU A 70 -1.47 23.56 -3.64
C LEU A 70 -2.80 24.06 -4.23
N ALA A 71 -3.39 23.32 -5.18
CA ALA A 71 -4.67 23.62 -5.83
C ALA A 71 -5.91 23.17 -5.04
N GLN A 72 -5.76 22.81 -3.76
CA GLN A 72 -6.91 22.41 -2.93
C GLN A 72 -7.85 23.59 -2.65
N ASP A 73 -9.16 23.31 -2.67
CA ASP A 73 -10.24 24.27 -2.38
C ASP A 73 -10.51 24.48 -0.88
N TYR A 74 -9.62 24.02 -0.02
CA TYR A 74 -9.64 24.22 1.42
C TYR A 74 -8.71 25.38 1.79
N GLU A 75 -9.24 26.43 2.42
CA GLU A 75 -8.52 27.70 2.62
C GLU A 75 -7.41 27.62 3.68
N ARG A 76 -7.65 26.90 4.77
CA ARG A 76 -6.74 26.86 5.93
C ARG A 76 -5.71 25.74 5.81
N LEU A 77 -4.79 25.94 4.86
CA LEU A 77 -3.69 25.01 4.57
C LEU A 77 -2.33 25.66 4.76
N GLU A 78 -1.41 24.91 5.32
CA GLU A 78 0.02 25.12 5.20
C GLU A 78 0.69 23.86 4.65
N PHE A 79 1.80 24.04 3.94
CA PHE A 79 2.54 22.94 3.35
C PHE A 79 3.97 22.97 3.84
N VAL A 80 4.47 21.82 4.33
CA VAL A 80 5.87 21.67 4.74
C VAL A 80 6.46 20.50 3.96
N ALA A 81 7.27 20.83 2.93
CA ALA A 81 8.02 19.84 2.16
C ALA A 81 9.45 19.75 2.71
N VAL A 82 9.95 18.52 2.87
CA VAL A 82 11.33 18.26 3.27
C VAL A 82 12.07 17.59 2.11
N ASP A 83 13.08 18.25 1.57
CA ASP A 83 14.04 17.62 0.66
C ASP A 83 15.01 16.78 1.49
N ASP A 84 14.76 15.48 1.59
CA ASP A 84 15.58 14.54 2.37
C ASP A 84 16.91 14.27 1.69
N ARG A 85 17.72 15.33 1.52
CA ARG A 85 19.09 15.26 0.98
C ARG A 85 19.12 14.59 -0.40
N SER A 86 18.31 15.08 -1.32
CA SER A 86 18.31 14.63 -2.72
C SER A 86 19.63 15.01 -3.40
N ILE A 87 20.03 14.19 -4.37
CA ILE A 87 21.21 14.40 -5.20
C ILE A 87 20.83 14.74 -6.66
N ASP A 88 19.55 14.92 -6.91
CA ASP A 88 18.95 15.30 -8.18
C ASP A 88 18.27 16.68 -8.06
N ALA A 89 17.48 17.10 -9.04
CA ALA A 89 16.82 18.41 -9.04
C ALA A 89 15.59 18.50 -8.10
N THR A 90 15.31 17.51 -7.25
CA THR A 90 14.14 17.50 -6.35
C THR A 90 14.04 18.79 -5.51
N GLY A 91 15.12 19.19 -4.83
CA GLY A 91 15.15 20.41 -4.01
C GLY A 91 14.93 21.68 -4.84
N ALA A 92 15.51 21.77 -6.02
CA ALA A 92 15.33 22.91 -6.93
C ALA A 92 13.86 23.02 -7.40
N ILE A 93 13.21 21.89 -7.71
CA ILE A 93 11.79 21.84 -8.09
C ILE A 93 10.91 22.33 -6.93
N LEU A 94 11.13 21.85 -5.70
CA LEU A 94 10.36 22.28 -4.53
C LEU A 94 10.54 23.78 -4.26
N LYS A 95 11.78 24.29 -4.27
CA LYS A 95 12.09 25.72 -4.06
C LYS A 95 11.46 26.60 -5.13
N SER A 96 11.43 26.16 -6.40
CA SER A 96 10.75 26.88 -7.48
C SER A 96 9.24 26.99 -7.27
N LEU A 97 8.60 25.96 -6.72
CA LEU A 97 7.18 25.99 -6.41
C LEU A 97 6.89 26.86 -5.17
N ALA A 98 7.76 26.85 -4.16
CA ALA A 98 7.65 27.71 -2.99
C ALA A 98 7.80 29.19 -3.32
N ALA A 99 8.57 29.54 -4.35
CA ALA A 99 8.67 30.93 -4.83
C ALA A 99 7.35 31.43 -5.46
N ILE A 100 6.45 30.54 -5.88
CA ILE A 100 5.16 30.88 -6.50
C ILE A 100 4.04 30.88 -5.44
N ASP A 101 4.06 29.94 -4.49
CA ASP A 101 3.02 29.81 -3.46
C ASP A 101 3.62 29.92 -2.05
N PRO A 102 3.36 31.04 -1.31
CA PRO A 102 3.94 31.26 0.01
C PRO A 102 3.44 30.31 1.09
N ARG A 103 2.38 29.53 0.83
CA ARG A 103 1.90 28.50 1.76
C ARG A 103 2.86 27.30 1.81
N LEU A 104 3.69 27.11 0.77
CA LEU A 104 4.67 26.03 0.70
C LEU A 104 5.99 26.47 1.33
N ARG A 105 6.35 25.85 2.43
CA ARG A 105 7.66 25.98 3.05
C ARG A 105 8.51 24.75 2.74
N VAL A 106 9.70 24.97 2.23
CA VAL A 106 10.66 23.89 1.90
C VAL A 106 11.79 23.88 2.91
N LEU A 107 12.05 22.73 3.49
CA LEU A 107 13.16 22.50 4.41
C LEU A 107 14.22 21.64 3.71
N ASP A 108 15.47 22.03 3.84
CA ASP A 108 16.61 21.19 3.50
C ASP A 108 16.81 20.17 4.65
N GLY A 109 16.55 18.90 4.39
CA GLY A 109 16.56 17.84 5.39
C GLY A 109 17.97 17.58 5.93
N VAL A 110 18.10 17.46 7.25
CA VAL A 110 19.36 17.15 7.91
C VAL A 110 19.58 15.64 8.03
N GLU A 111 20.84 15.23 8.35
CA GLU A 111 21.20 13.82 8.53
C GLU A 111 20.36 13.19 9.66
N PRO A 112 19.72 12.03 9.43
CA PRO A 112 19.04 11.32 10.49
C PRO A 112 20.00 10.90 11.60
N PRO A 113 19.63 11.04 12.87
CA PRO A 113 20.38 10.46 13.98
C PRO A 113 20.44 8.93 13.90
N ASP A 114 21.34 8.32 14.68
CA ASP A 114 21.43 6.87 14.78
C ASP A 114 20.07 6.25 15.17
N GLY A 115 19.70 5.17 14.48
CA GLY A 115 18.42 4.49 14.69
C GLY A 115 17.24 5.07 13.91
N TRP A 116 17.39 6.20 13.23
CA TRP A 116 16.35 6.78 12.38
C TRP A 116 16.49 6.36 10.91
N LEU A 117 15.36 6.15 10.26
CA LEU A 117 15.28 6.06 8.81
C LEU A 117 14.97 7.44 8.20
N GLY A 118 15.37 7.64 6.93
CA GLY A 118 15.25 8.94 6.28
C GLY A 118 13.81 9.48 6.22
N LYS A 119 12.84 8.64 5.81
CA LYS A 119 11.45 9.11 5.68
C LYS A 119 10.83 9.49 7.04
N PRO A 120 10.87 8.66 8.09
CA PRO A 120 10.40 9.07 9.42
C PRO A 120 11.06 10.34 9.93
N HIS A 121 12.39 10.50 9.70
CA HIS A 121 13.10 11.69 10.12
C HIS A 121 12.68 12.95 9.34
N ALA A 122 12.50 12.84 8.02
CA ALA A 122 11.97 13.94 7.23
C ALA A 122 10.55 14.33 7.68
N MET A 123 9.70 13.35 7.98
CA MET A 123 8.35 13.60 8.50
C MET A 123 8.38 14.23 9.90
N TRP A 124 9.31 13.83 10.75
CA TRP A 124 9.52 14.47 12.06
C TRP A 124 9.92 15.94 11.90
N GLN A 125 10.88 16.24 11.01
CA GLN A 125 11.27 17.63 10.71
C GLN A 125 10.09 18.44 10.17
N ALA A 126 9.29 17.87 9.27
CA ALA A 126 8.10 18.53 8.73
C ALA A 126 7.07 18.80 9.85
N LEU A 127 6.81 17.84 10.73
CA LEU A 127 5.88 17.97 11.85
C LEU A 127 6.33 19.07 12.82
N ALA A 128 7.60 19.09 13.21
CA ALA A 128 8.19 20.08 14.09
C ALA A 128 8.10 21.52 13.54
N ASN A 129 8.03 21.64 12.21
CA ASN A 129 7.91 22.93 11.51
C ASN A 129 6.47 23.21 11.04
N SER A 130 5.46 22.56 11.56
CA SER A 130 4.06 22.73 11.19
C SER A 130 3.21 23.09 12.39
N ARG A 131 2.02 23.73 12.16
CA ARG A 131 1.19 24.30 13.23
C ARG A 131 -0.26 23.81 13.19
N GLY A 132 -0.67 23.12 12.13
CA GLY A 132 -2.04 22.71 11.92
C GLY A 132 -2.58 21.81 13.04
N GLU A 133 -3.83 21.99 13.39
CA GLU A 133 -4.57 21.10 14.30
C GLU A 133 -4.71 19.70 13.73
N TRP A 134 -4.77 19.64 12.40
CA TRP A 134 -4.73 18.40 11.64
C TRP A 134 -3.43 18.30 10.85
N VAL A 135 -2.87 17.10 10.83
CA VAL A 135 -1.65 16.75 10.10
C VAL A 135 -2.02 15.77 8.99
N LEU A 136 -1.76 16.16 7.75
CA LEU A 136 -1.90 15.30 6.57
C LEU A 136 -0.51 14.86 6.11
N ALA A 137 -0.16 13.61 6.41
CA ALA A 137 1.02 12.96 5.85
C ALA A 137 0.71 12.47 4.43
N THR A 138 1.58 12.78 3.46
CA THR A 138 1.43 12.31 2.07
C THR A 138 2.76 12.07 1.40
N ASP A 139 2.79 11.14 0.43
CA ASP A 139 3.97 10.90 -0.40
C ASP A 139 4.07 11.94 -1.53
N ALA A 140 5.28 12.18 -2.02
CA ALA A 140 5.59 13.17 -3.06
C ALA A 140 5.11 12.77 -4.48
N ASP A 141 4.48 11.60 -4.64
CA ASP A 141 3.97 11.08 -5.91
C ASP A 141 2.44 10.94 -5.96
N MET A 142 1.76 11.60 -5.03
CA MET A 142 0.30 11.59 -4.93
C MET A 142 -0.31 12.76 -5.67
N ILE A 143 -1.31 12.51 -6.51
CA ILE A 143 -2.08 13.54 -7.19
C ILE A 143 -3.45 13.68 -6.52
N PHE A 144 -3.77 14.90 -6.10
CA PHE A 144 -5.00 15.25 -5.41
C PHE A 144 -5.97 15.95 -6.37
N GLU A 145 -7.24 15.58 -6.32
CA GLU A 145 -8.29 16.42 -6.92
C GLU A 145 -8.60 17.61 -5.97
N PRO A 146 -9.04 18.76 -6.47
CA PRO A 146 -9.16 19.99 -5.68
C PRO A 146 -9.99 19.86 -4.40
N GLN A 147 -11.01 19.00 -4.37
CA GLN A 147 -11.94 18.84 -3.25
C GLN A 147 -11.47 17.84 -2.18
N LEU A 148 -10.32 17.18 -2.37
CA LEU A 148 -9.91 16.04 -1.55
C LEU A 148 -9.75 16.39 -0.07
N VAL A 149 -8.99 17.46 0.22
CA VAL A 149 -8.70 17.83 1.62
C VAL A 149 -9.96 18.28 2.33
N ARG A 150 -10.78 19.10 1.69
CA ARG A 150 -12.07 19.54 2.22
C ARG A 150 -12.99 18.37 2.54
N ALA A 151 -13.16 17.43 1.60
CA ALA A 151 -13.97 16.24 1.80
C ALA A 151 -13.43 15.35 2.95
N ALA A 152 -12.12 15.18 3.06
CA ALA A 152 -11.51 14.38 4.10
C ALA A 152 -11.66 15.00 5.50
N VAL A 153 -11.46 16.32 5.63
CA VAL A 153 -11.61 17.03 6.89
C VAL A 153 -13.08 17.04 7.32
N SER A 154 -14.00 17.40 6.42
CA SER A 154 -15.44 17.34 6.66
C SER A 154 -15.88 15.96 7.13
N ARG A 155 -15.43 14.91 6.44
CA ARG A 155 -15.71 13.51 6.80
C ARG A 155 -15.20 13.14 8.20
N ALA A 156 -13.97 13.57 8.54
CA ALA A 156 -13.36 13.30 9.83
C ALA A 156 -14.11 14.01 10.97
N LEU A 157 -14.46 15.29 10.78
CA LEU A 157 -15.20 16.08 11.77
C LEU A 157 -16.61 15.55 11.99
N ALA A 158 -17.39 15.41 10.92
CA ALA A 158 -18.79 14.95 10.98
C ALA A 158 -18.94 13.57 11.62
N SER A 159 -17.97 12.69 11.45
CA SER A 159 -17.98 11.34 12.03
C SER A 159 -17.18 11.23 13.33
N GLY A 160 -16.49 12.29 13.75
CA GLY A 160 -15.63 12.33 14.94
C GLY A 160 -14.44 11.38 14.83
N PHE A 161 -13.85 11.20 13.63
CA PHE A 161 -12.64 10.40 13.48
C PHE A 161 -11.42 11.20 13.98
N ASP A 162 -10.49 10.50 14.62
CA ASP A 162 -9.19 11.08 15.02
C ASP A 162 -8.13 10.89 13.92
N ALA A 163 -8.34 9.90 13.07
CA ALA A 163 -7.45 9.62 11.95
C ALA A 163 -8.23 9.03 10.77
N LEU A 164 -7.95 9.52 9.55
CA LEU A 164 -8.54 9.07 8.30
C LEU A 164 -7.42 8.79 7.30
N THR A 165 -7.36 7.57 6.78
CA THR A 165 -6.42 7.23 5.71
C THR A 165 -7.19 6.79 4.47
N LEU A 166 -6.68 7.12 3.29
CA LEU A 166 -7.38 6.91 2.03
C LEU A 166 -6.61 5.96 1.11
N ILE A 167 -7.36 5.00 0.55
CA ILE A 167 -6.86 4.11 -0.50
C ILE A 167 -7.01 4.83 -1.83
N PRO A 168 -5.90 5.17 -2.51
CA PRO A 168 -5.91 5.87 -3.79
C PRO A 168 -6.29 4.96 -4.95
N ARG A 169 -6.60 5.57 -6.09
CA ARG A 169 -6.53 4.88 -7.38
C ARG A 169 -5.06 4.71 -7.77
N VAL A 170 -4.64 3.45 -7.95
CA VAL A 170 -3.30 3.13 -8.46
C VAL A 170 -3.37 3.05 -9.98
N GLU A 171 -2.66 3.95 -10.67
CA GLU A 171 -2.58 3.95 -12.13
C GLU A 171 -1.66 2.81 -12.61
N CYS A 172 -2.16 2.00 -13.53
CA CYS A 172 -1.46 0.85 -14.12
C CYS A 172 -1.41 1.04 -15.64
N LEU A 173 -0.34 1.66 -16.16
CA LEU A 173 -0.21 2.03 -17.56
C LEU A 173 0.60 1.02 -18.38
N THR A 174 1.63 0.40 -17.77
CA THR A 174 2.51 -0.57 -18.44
C THR A 174 2.03 -2.00 -18.22
N PHE A 175 2.59 -2.95 -19.00
CA PHE A 175 2.30 -4.37 -18.84
C PHE A 175 2.55 -4.87 -17.42
N TRP A 176 3.73 -4.57 -16.85
CA TRP A 176 4.13 -5.07 -15.54
C TRP A 176 3.33 -4.46 -14.38
N GLU A 177 2.92 -3.19 -14.50
CA GLU A 177 1.99 -2.58 -13.55
C GLU A 177 0.64 -3.32 -13.53
N ARG A 178 0.09 -3.62 -14.72
CA ARG A 178 -1.19 -4.32 -14.88
C ARG A 178 -1.14 -5.77 -14.42
N VAL A 179 0.02 -6.40 -14.46
CA VAL A 179 0.23 -7.78 -13.98
C VAL A 179 0.40 -7.81 -12.46
N PHE A 180 1.22 -6.91 -11.90
CA PHE A 180 1.65 -6.98 -10.51
C PHE A 180 0.73 -6.23 -9.54
N MET A 181 0.33 -4.99 -9.87
CA MET A 181 -0.38 -4.14 -8.91
C MET A 181 -1.74 -4.69 -8.46
N PRO A 182 -2.59 -5.28 -9.34
CA PRO A 182 -3.82 -5.94 -8.89
C PRO A 182 -3.55 -7.11 -7.95
N THR A 183 -2.50 -7.90 -8.22
CA THR A 183 -2.08 -9.04 -7.38
C THR A 183 -1.64 -8.55 -5.99
N PHE A 184 -0.76 -7.55 -5.94
CA PHE A 184 -0.31 -6.95 -4.69
C PHE A 184 -1.48 -6.35 -3.89
N GLY A 185 -2.33 -5.55 -4.53
CA GLY A 185 -3.51 -4.94 -3.90
C GLY A 185 -4.47 -5.98 -3.34
N TRP A 186 -4.67 -7.09 -4.05
CA TRP A 186 -5.51 -8.18 -3.58
C TRP A 186 -4.94 -8.85 -2.32
N PHE A 187 -3.63 -9.17 -2.29
CA PHE A 187 -2.99 -9.75 -1.09
C PHE A 187 -3.07 -8.81 0.11
N VAL A 188 -2.86 -7.51 -0.08
CA VAL A 188 -3.03 -6.51 0.99
C VAL A 188 -4.46 -6.51 1.51
N SER A 189 -5.45 -6.47 0.61
CA SER A 189 -6.87 -6.45 0.97
C SER A 189 -7.33 -7.73 1.69
N MET A 190 -6.80 -8.89 1.30
CA MET A 190 -7.10 -10.16 1.96
C MET A 190 -6.44 -10.27 3.33
N SER A 191 -5.22 -9.75 3.49
CA SER A 191 -4.51 -9.79 4.76
C SER A 191 -5.10 -8.83 5.80
N ARG A 192 -5.65 -7.70 5.36
CA ARG A 192 -6.23 -6.66 6.23
C ARG A 192 -7.53 -6.10 5.64
N PRO A 193 -8.65 -6.83 5.76
CA PRO A 193 -9.94 -6.37 5.25
C PRO A 193 -10.35 -5.05 5.89
N VAL A 194 -10.77 -4.08 5.07
CA VAL A 194 -11.11 -2.71 5.51
C VAL A 194 -12.22 -2.71 6.57
N GLU A 195 -13.17 -3.64 6.47
CA GLU A 195 -14.23 -3.78 7.48
C GLU A 195 -13.68 -4.11 8.87
N ARG A 196 -12.63 -4.95 8.95
CA ARG A 196 -11.96 -5.27 10.22
C ARG A 196 -11.11 -4.11 10.72
N VAL A 197 -10.43 -3.42 9.82
CA VAL A 197 -9.66 -2.22 10.18
C VAL A 197 -10.56 -1.14 10.75
N ASN A 198 -11.75 -0.97 10.17
CA ASN A 198 -12.74 0.03 10.59
C ASN A 198 -13.57 -0.38 11.82
N ASP A 199 -13.48 -1.63 12.28
CA ASP A 199 -14.10 -2.04 13.55
C ASP A 199 -13.18 -1.63 14.73
N PRO A 200 -13.62 -0.75 15.63
CA PRO A 200 -12.79 -0.29 16.76
C PRO A 200 -12.44 -1.42 17.74
N ARG A 201 -13.21 -2.51 17.77
CA ARG A 201 -12.98 -3.67 18.64
C ARG A 201 -11.91 -4.62 18.11
N ARG A 202 -11.47 -4.44 16.87
CA ARG A 202 -10.50 -5.29 16.20
C ARG A 202 -9.11 -4.66 16.25
N PRO A 203 -8.04 -5.46 16.41
CA PRO A 203 -6.66 -4.93 16.46
C PRO A 203 -6.09 -4.54 15.09
N GLU A 204 -6.72 -5.01 14.00
CA GLU A 204 -6.24 -4.74 12.64
C GLU A 204 -6.24 -3.23 12.36
N SER A 205 -5.14 -2.74 11.82
CA SER A 205 -4.94 -1.33 11.43
C SER A 205 -4.25 -1.22 10.09
N ILE A 206 -4.51 -0.15 9.35
CA ILE A 206 -3.81 0.24 8.14
C ILE A 206 -3.62 1.76 8.19
N GLY A 207 -2.37 2.21 7.95
CA GLY A 207 -2.04 3.56 7.53
C GLY A 207 -1.51 3.50 6.11
N ILE A 208 -1.84 4.48 5.30
CA ILE A 208 -1.39 4.60 3.92
C ILE A 208 -0.64 5.92 3.77
N GLY A 209 0.67 5.84 3.62
CA GLY A 209 1.56 7.01 3.54
C GLY A 209 1.20 7.98 2.41
N GLY A 210 0.47 7.52 1.40
CA GLY A 210 -0.05 8.39 0.34
C GLY A 210 -1.12 9.39 0.77
N PHE A 211 -1.88 9.09 1.83
CA PHE A 211 -2.83 10.01 2.46
C PHE A 211 -3.18 9.54 3.86
N PHE A 212 -2.66 10.21 4.86
CA PHE A 212 -2.97 9.91 6.25
C PHE A 212 -3.22 11.21 7.02
N LEU A 213 -4.50 11.58 7.16
CA LEU A 213 -4.98 12.72 7.93
C LEU A 213 -5.13 12.32 9.40
N MET A 214 -4.50 13.04 10.31
CA MET A 214 -4.47 12.72 11.74
C MET A 214 -4.68 13.99 12.56
N ARG A 215 -5.46 13.89 13.63
CA ARG A 215 -5.54 14.97 14.63
C ARG A 215 -4.18 15.09 15.33
N ARG A 216 -3.56 16.28 15.31
CA ARG A 216 -2.21 16.51 15.86
C ARG A 216 -2.08 15.98 17.30
N ALA A 217 -3.01 16.33 18.17
CA ALA A 217 -2.97 15.92 19.58
C ALA A 217 -2.94 14.39 19.74
N ARG A 218 -3.60 13.63 18.84
CA ARG A 218 -3.55 12.16 18.86
C ARG A 218 -2.22 11.61 18.33
N LEU A 219 -1.66 12.24 17.29
CA LEU A 219 -0.35 11.88 16.76
C LEU A 219 0.73 12.11 17.80
N GLU A 220 0.74 13.25 18.47
CA GLU A 220 1.70 13.60 19.51
C GLU A 220 1.56 12.71 20.75
N ALA A 221 0.33 12.38 21.15
CA ALA A 221 0.07 11.48 22.28
C ALA A 221 0.64 10.07 22.13
N VAL A 222 0.84 9.59 20.89
CA VAL A 222 1.48 8.29 20.62
C VAL A 222 2.99 8.40 20.35
N GLY A 223 3.58 9.59 20.54
CA GLY A 223 5.00 9.85 20.35
C GLY A 223 5.38 10.26 18.92
N GLY A 224 4.40 10.57 18.06
CA GLY A 224 4.64 11.10 16.72
C GLY A 224 5.55 10.22 15.88
N TYR A 225 6.39 10.87 15.06
CA TYR A 225 7.36 10.15 14.20
C TYR A 225 8.58 9.61 14.96
N GLU A 226 8.83 10.04 16.20
CA GLU A 226 9.86 9.46 17.06
C GLU A 226 9.54 8.02 17.43
N ALA A 227 8.27 7.71 17.71
CA ALA A 227 7.82 6.35 18.03
C ALA A 227 8.01 5.35 16.87
N VAL A 228 8.22 5.86 15.65
CA VAL A 228 8.39 5.06 14.42
C VAL A 228 9.72 5.34 13.70
N ALA A 229 10.68 5.92 14.37
CA ALA A 229 11.96 6.38 13.81
C ALA A 229 12.67 5.33 12.94
N GLY A 230 12.71 4.08 13.38
CA GLY A 230 13.38 2.95 12.71
C GLY A 230 12.45 2.11 11.81
N GLU A 231 11.21 2.56 11.57
CA GLU A 231 10.24 1.77 10.81
C GLU A 231 10.28 2.12 9.32
N VAL A 232 10.32 1.08 8.45
CA VAL A 232 10.24 1.27 6.99
C VAL A 232 8.78 1.50 6.54
N ALA A 233 7.83 0.94 7.27
CA ALA A 233 6.40 1.13 7.08
C ALA A 233 5.86 1.96 8.28
N GLU A 234 6.35 3.18 8.39
CA GLU A 234 6.02 4.11 9.48
C GLU A 234 4.53 4.41 9.58
N ASP A 235 3.85 4.46 8.44
CA ASP A 235 2.42 4.67 8.30
C ASP A 235 1.60 3.53 8.92
N LEU A 236 1.97 2.28 8.64
CA LEU A 236 1.33 1.11 9.25
C LEU A 236 1.53 1.09 10.77
N ARG A 237 2.74 1.43 11.22
CA ARG A 237 3.06 1.44 12.65
C ARG A 237 2.36 2.57 13.39
N LEU A 238 2.30 3.78 12.81
CA LEU A 238 1.53 4.88 13.36
C LEU A 238 0.04 4.54 13.47
N ALA A 239 -0.55 3.94 12.43
CA ALA A 239 -1.94 3.50 12.46
C ALA A 239 -2.19 2.47 13.58
N GLU A 240 -1.24 1.56 13.82
CA GLU A 240 -1.32 0.60 14.93
C GLU A 240 -1.27 1.31 16.28
N LEU A 241 -0.32 2.23 16.49
CA LEU A 241 -0.18 3.00 17.72
C LEU A 241 -1.42 3.85 18.00
N LEU A 242 -1.92 4.58 17.00
CA LEU A 242 -3.15 5.37 17.11
C LEU A 242 -4.34 4.49 17.49
N LYS A 243 -4.52 3.36 16.82
CA LYS A 243 -5.65 2.46 17.15
C LYS A 243 -5.53 1.85 18.55
N LYS A 244 -4.32 1.46 18.96
CA LYS A 244 -4.06 0.95 20.33
C LYS A 244 -4.28 2.01 21.42
N SER A 245 -4.07 3.29 21.11
CA SER A 245 -4.35 4.40 22.04
C SER A 245 -5.85 4.75 22.15
N GLY A 246 -6.71 4.03 21.43
CA GLY A 246 -8.15 4.29 21.40
C GLY A 246 -8.57 5.38 20.40
N ALA A 247 -7.67 5.87 19.54
CA ALA A 247 -8.03 6.81 18.48
C ALA A 247 -8.99 6.15 17.47
N ARG A 248 -9.99 6.92 17.03
CA ARG A 248 -10.97 6.50 16.01
C ARG A 248 -10.35 6.56 14.62
N LEU A 249 -9.67 5.46 14.23
CA LEU A 249 -9.05 5.29 12.91
C LEU A 249 -10.09 4.83 11.89
N ARG A 250 -10.09 5.47 10.73
CA ARG A 250 -10.95 5.12 9.59
C ARG A 250 -10.14 4.95 8.30
N VAL A 251 -10.48 3.94 7.51
CA VAL A 251 -9.96 3.71 6.16
C VAL A 251 -11.12 3.82 5.17
N GLU A 252 -10.95 4.65 4.15
CA GLU A 252 -11.93 4.79 3.06
C GLU A 252 -11.20 4.76 1.70
N HIS A 253 -11.92 4.43 0.64
CA HIS A 253 -11.40 4.48 -0.72
C HIS A 253 -11.73 5.85 -1.33
N ALA A 254 -10.77 6.45 -2.03
CA ALA A 254 -10.95 7.73 -2.71
C ALA A 254 -10.48 7.70 -4.17
N PRO A 255 -10.93 6.73 -5.01
CA PRO A 255 -10.36 6.51 -6.34
C PRO A 255 -10.64 7.65 -7.33
N GLN A 256 -11.61 8.53 -7.04
CA GLN A 256 -11.94 9.70 -7.87
C GLN A 256 -11.22 10.96 -7.41
N LEU A 257 -10.74 11.00 -6.16
CA LEU A 257 -10.15 12.18 -5.53
C LEU A 257 -8.65 12.08 -5.35
N LEU A 258 -8.11 10.85 -5.31
CA LEU A 258 -6.72 10.57 -4.99
C LEU A 258 -6.16 9.51 -5.92
N ARG A 259 -5.03 9.79 -6.55
CA ARG A 259 -4.36 8.85 -7.45
C ARG A 259 -2.84 8.87 -7.28
N THR A 260 -2.23 7.73 -7.58
CA THR A 260 -0.77 7.59 -7.61
C THR A 260 -0.36 6.61 -8.70
N ARG A 261 0.87 6.75 -9.16
CA ARG A 261 1.56 5.77 -9.99
C ARG A 261 2.81 5.31 -9.25
N MET A 262 2.71 4.17 -8.57
CA MET A 262 3.76 3.71 -7.65
C MET A 262 5.09 3.38 -8.36
N GLN A 263 5.12 2.40 -9.26
CA GLN A 263 6.33 1.88 -9.90
C GLN A 263 6.09 1.61 -11.39
N PRO A 264 6.62 2.44 -12.29
CA PRO A 264 6.23 2.43 -13.71
C PRO A 264 6.78 1.27 -14.53
N ASN A 265 7.74 0.50 -14.03
CA ASN A 265 8.38 -0.59 -14.75
C ASN A 265 8.77 -1.75 -13.84
N LEU A 266 9.17 -2.88 -14.44
CA LEU A 266 9.53 -4.11 -13.71
C LEU A 266 10.67 -3.89 -12.71
N ARG A 267 11.69 -3.11 -13.08
CA ARG A 267 12.82 -2.81 -12.19
C ARG A 267 12.36 -2.06 -10.95
N GLY A 268 11.54 -1.02 -11.14
CA GLY A 268 10.98 -0.24 -10.03
C GLY A 268 10.06 -1.09 -9.14
N ILE A 269 9.22 -1.97 -9.73
CA ILE A 269 8.41 -2.94 -9.00
C ILE A 269 9.32 -3.84 -8.16
N TRP A 270 10.34 -4.43 -8.77
CA TRP A 270 11.28 -5.32 -8.09
C TRP A 270 11.99 -4.63 -6.92
N GLU A 271 12.61 -3.48 -7.16
CA GLU A 271 13.33 -2.71 -6.14
C GLU A 271 12.40 -2.21 -5.04
N GLY A 272 11.26 -1.61 -5.42
CA GLY A 272 10.29 -1.01 -4.49
C GLY A 272 9.62 -2.02 -3.57
N PHE A 273 9.26 -3.20 -4.09
CA PHE A 273 8.58 -4.21 -3.28
C PHE A 273 9.53 -5.16 -2.55
N THR A 274 10.80 -5.30 -2.98
CA THR A 274 11.82 -6.05 -2.23
C THR A 274 11.99 -5.51 -0.81
N LYS A 275 11.87 -4.20 -0.59
CA LYS A 275 11.97 -3.60 0.77
C LYS A 275 10.77 -3.92 1.66
N ASN A 276 9.57 -4.18 1.08
CA ASN A 276 8.31 -4.23 1.81
C ASN A 276 7.81 -5.65 2.07
N LEU A 277 8.04 -6.61 1.14
CA LEU A 277 7.34 -7.89 1.21
C LEU A 277 7.75 -8.76 2.41
N PHE A 278 9.04 -8.84 2.73
CA PHE A 278 9.48 -9.60 3.91
C PHE A 278 9.15 -8.88 5.23
N ALA A 279 9.10 -7.54 5.22
CA ALA A 279 8.56 -6.77 6.33
C ALA A 279 7.08 -7.09 6.59
N GLY A 280 6.29 -7.31 5.53
CA GLY A 280 4.91 -7.79 5.63
C GLY A 280 4.77 -9.16 6.32
N ALA A 281 5.79 -10.03 6.20
CA ALA A 281 5.90 -11.29 6.95
C ALA A 281 6.49 -11.10 8.36
N LYS A 282 6.61 -9.85 8.83
CA LYS A 282 7.25 -9.48 10.12
C LYS A 282 8.66 -10.08 10.26
N PHE A 283 9.42 -10.12 9.18
CA PHE A 283 10.78 -10.66 9.09
C PHE A 283 10.94 -12.12 9.57
N SER A 284 9.85 -12.87 9.68
CA SER A 284 9.86 -14.27 10.09
C SER A 284 10.15 -15.18 8.90
N ALA A 285 11.28 -15.90 8.93
CA ALA A 285 11.64 -16.87 7.91
C ALA A 285 10.57 -17.96 7.76
N VAL A 286 10.01 -18.42 8.87
CA VAL A 286 8.94 -19.45 8.87
C VAL A 286 7.69 -18.94 8.14
N ARG A 287 7.24 -17.71 8.45
CA ARG A 287 6.08 -17.10 7.75
C ARG A 287 6.38 -16.86 6.27
N GLY A 288 7.59 -16.41 5.96
CA GLY A 288 8.01 -16.20 4.58
C GLY A 288 8.03 -17.49 3.76
N ILE A 289 8.63 -18.57 4.30
CA ILE A 289 8.65 -19.89 3.66
C ILE A 289 7.23 -20.44 3.53
N ALA A 290 6.43 -20.40 4.58
CA ALA A 290 5.04 -20.83 4.53
C ALA A 290 4.24 -20.04 3.48
N GLY A 291 4.46 -18.73 3.38
CA GLY A 291 3.89 -17.88 2.34
C GLY A 291 4.30 -18.30 0.94
N LEU A 292 5.60 -18.54 0.70
CA LEU A 292 6.11 -19.02 -0.60
C LEU A 292 5.52 -20.36 -0.98
N LEU A 293 5.46 -21.31 -0.05
CA LEU A 293 4.85 -22.62 -0.29
C LEU A 293 3.34 -22.47 -0.57
N GLY A 294 2.65 -21.62 0.17
CA GLY A 294 1.24 -21.31 -0.07
C GLY A 294 1.02 -20.72 -1.47
N LEU A 295 1.83 -19.75 -1.89
CA LEU A 295 1.77 -19.17 -3.23
C LEU A 295 2.01 -20.24 -4.31
N LEU A 296 3.00 -21.08 -4.13
CA LEU A 296 3.32 -22.15 -5.08
C LEU A 296 2.17 -23.17 -5.18
N LEU A 297 1.72 -23.73 -4.06
CA LEU A 297 0.79 -24.84 -4.03
C LEU A 297 -0.65 -24.42 -4.33
N PHE A 298 -1.12 -23.30 -3.75
CA PHE A 298 -2.53 -22.92 -3.85
C PHE A 298 -2.84 -21.94 -4.98
N HIS A 299 -1.82 -21.25 -5.50
CA HIS A 299 -2.06 -20.22 -6.51
C HIS A 299 -1.39 -20.54 -7.85
N ILE A 300 -0.13 -21.03 -7.87
CA ILE A 300 0.63 -21.25 -9.10
C ILE A 300 0.39 -22.65 -9.64
N ALA A 301 0.55 -23.70 -8.81
CA ALA A 301 0.50 -25.10 -9.23
C ALA A 301 -0.81 -25.54 -9.91
N PRO A 302 -2.01 -25.04 -9.57
CA PRO A 302 -3.24 -25.52 -10.20
C PRO A 302 -3.25 -25.40 -11.73
N LEU A 303 -2.75 -24.30 -12.32
CA LEU A 303 -2.73 -24.14 -13.77
C LEU A 303 -1.83 -25.14 -14.48
N PRO A 304 -0.52 -25.28 -14.17
CA PRO A 304 0.32 -26.28 -14.81
C PRO A 304 -0.14 -27.72 -14.58
N VAL A 305 -0.73 -28.02 -13.40
CA VAL A 305 -1.33 -29.33 -13.13
C VAL A 305 -2.53 -29.57 -14.04
N ALA A 306 -3.43 -28.62 -14.19
CA ALA A 306 -4.57 -28.74 -15.11
C ALA A 306 -4.12 -28.94 -16.56
N LEU A 307 -3.12 -28.16 -17.02
CA LEU A 307 -2.58 -28.28 -18.38
C LEU A 307 -1.94 -29.63 -18.59
N TRP A 308 -1.15 -30.11 -17.63
CA TRP A 308 -0.53 -31.45 -17.71
C TRP A 308 -1.58 -32.56 -17.74
N CYS A 309 -2.59 -32.51 -16.85
CA CYS A 309 -3.66 -33.48 -16.85
C CYS A 309 -4.48 -33.46 -18.16
N GLY A 310 -4.74 -32.26 -18.70
CA GLY A 310 -5.42 -32.12 -19.99
C GLY A 310 -4.61 -32.69 -21.17
N LEU A 311 -3.29 -32.48 -21.19
CA LEU A 311 -2.38 -33.03 -22.18
C LEU A 311 -2.33 -34.56 -22.08
N MET A 312 -2.24 -35.12 -20.88
CA MET A 312 -2.27 -36.57 -20.66
C MET A 312 -3.59 -37.17 -21.12
N TRP A 313 -4.72 -36.51 -20.82
CA TRP A 313 -6.01 -36.96 -21.30
C TRP A 313 -6.09 -36.98 -22.82
N TRP A 314 -5.64 -35.91 -23.47
CA TRP A 314 -5.61 -35.84 -24.93
C TRP A 314 -4.69 -36.93 -25.55
N ALA A 315 -3.50 -37.15 -24.97
CA ALA A 315 -2.50 -38.10 -25.50
C ALA A 315 -2.90 -39.55 -25.31
N THR A 316 -3.59 -39.91 -24.22
CA THR A 316 -3.95 -41.28 -23.89
C THR A 316 -5.33 -41.68 -24.37
N GLY A 317 -6.18 -40.75 -24.75
CA GLY A 317 -7.52 -40.99 -25.30
C GLY A 317 -8.48 -41.73 -24.38
N THR A 318 -8.15 -41.92 -23.11
CA THR A 318 -8.85 -42.89 -22.28
C THR A 318 -9.20 -42.40 -20.88
N THR A 319 -10.43 -42.68 -20.55
CA THR A 319 -10.96 -42.81 -19.18
C THR A 319 -10.66 -44.19 -18.57
N THR A 320 -9.71 -44.97 -19.10
CA THR A 320 -9.47 -46.37 -18.73
C THR A 320 -8.77 -46.50 -17.39
N GLY A 321 -9.48 -47.10 -16.48
CA GLY A 321 -9.02 -47.96 -15.39
C GLY A 321 -7.93 -47.42 -14.46
N GLY A 322 -8.27 -46.75 -13.36
CA GLY A 322 -7.35 -46.54 -12.23
C GLY A 322 -6.44 -45.33 -12.29
N MET A 323 -6.50 -44.48 -13.32
CA MET A 323 -5.69 -43.25 -13.42
C MET A 323 -6.30 -42.13 -12.55
N TRP A 324 -5.52 -41.60 -11.61
CA TRP A 324 -5.94 -40.57 -10.67
C TRP A 324 -5.93 -39.12 -11.26
N TRP A 325 -5.18 -38.91 -12.34
CA TRP A 325 -4.96 -37.58 -12.92
C TRP A 325 -6.21 -36.93 -13.54
N PRO A 326 -7.23 -37.64 -14.13
CA PRO A 326 -8.47 -36.98 -14.55
C PRO A 326 -9.22 -36.32 -13.42
N HIS A 327 -9.14 -36.89 -12.20
CA HIS A 327 -9.78 -36.33 -11.01
C HIS A 327 -9.08 -35.06 -10.49
N LEU A 328 -7.87 -34.73 -10.96
CA LEU A 328 -7.21 -33.45 -10.67
C LEU A 328 -7.51 -32.38 -11.72
N LEU A 329 -7.78 -32.78 -12.97
CA LEU A 329 -8.04 -31.82 -14.06
C LEU A 329 -9.19 -30.87 -13.70
N VAL A 330 -10.32 -31.42 -13.29
CA VAL A 330 -11.53 -30.62 -12.99
C VAL A 330 -11.31 -29.62 -11.86
N PRO A 331 -10.88 -30.00 -10.65
CA PRO A 331 -10.68 -29.00 -9.58
C PRO A 331 -9.60 -27.99 -9.91
N CYS A 332 -8.49 -28.39 -10.55
CA CYS A 332 -7.42 -27.47 -10.93
C CYS A 332 -7.86 -26.47 -12.01
N ALA A 333 -8.62 -26.90 -13.00
CA ALA A 333 -9.20 -26.01 -14.01
C ALA A 333 -10.21 -25.04 -13.39
N LEU A 334 -11.06 -25.51 -12.46
CA LEU A 334 -12.00 -24.66 -11.74
C LEU A 334 -11.30 -23.65 -10.82
N ILE A 335 -10.18 -24.02 -10.17
CA ILE A 335 -9.36 -23.08 -9.40
C ILE A 335 -8.87 -21.95 -10.30
N TRP A 336 -8.25 -22.30 -11.44
CA TRP A 336 -7.76 -21.29 -12.38
C TRP A 336 -8.89 -20.39 -12.91
N LEU A 337 -10.03 -20.97 -13.29
CA LEU A 337 -11.19 -20.18 -13.70
C LEU A 337 -11.66 -19.23 -12.61
N THR A 338 -11.74 -19.70 -11.36
CA THR A 338 -12.13 -18.87 -10.20
C THR A 338 -11.13 -17.72 -9.98
N GLN A 339 -9.83 -17.99 -10.13
CA GLN A 339 -8.78 -16.96 -10.09
C GLN A 339 -9.02 -15.91 -11.17
N VAL A 340 -9.18 -16.32 -12.42
CA VAL A 340 -9.42 -15.39 -13.55
C VAL A 340 -10.66 -14.53 -13.29
N LEU A 341 -11.78 -15.15 -12.92
CA LEU A 341 -13.02 -14.40 -12.65
C LEU A 341 -12.86 -13.42 -11.48
N THR A 342 -12.17 -13.83 -10.40
CA THR A 342 -11.87 -12.93 -9.26
C THR A 342 -11.04 -11.74 -9.70
N PHE A 343 -9.99 -11.98 -10.50
CA PHE A 343 -9.14 -10.90 -11.00
C PHE A 343 -9.80 -10.04 -12.09
N MET A 344 -10.77 -10.56 -12.82
CA MET A 344 -11.60 -9.72 -13.70
C MET A 344 -12.41 -8.70 -12.88
N LEU A 345 -12.95 -9.10 -11.73
CA LEU A 345 -13.65 -8.17 -10.80
C LEU A 345 -12.70 -7.12 -10.25
N ILE A 346 -11.51 -7.53 -9.79
CA ILE A 346 -10.47 -6.62 -9.27
C ILE A 346 -10.03 -5.63 -10.36
N ASN A 347 -9.69 -6.13 -11.54
CA ASN A 347 -9.24 -5.33 -12.68
C ASN A 347 -10.29 -4.30 -13.10
N ARG A 348 -11.58 -4.69 -13.12
CA ARG A 348 -12.68 -3.76 -13.38
C ARG A 348 -12.70 -2.62 -12.35
N GLY A 349 -12.54 -2.95 -11.06
CA GLY A 349 -12.51 -1.97 -9.98
C GLY A 349 -11.28 -1.05 -10.00
N ALA A 350 -10.16 -1.55 -10.51
CA ALA A 350 -8.88 -0.84 -10.62
C ALA A 350 -8.70 -0.09 -11.96
N GLY A 351 -9.63 -0.24 -12.92
CA GLY A 351 -9.47 0.36 -14.26
C GLY A 351 -8.42 -0.33 -15.13
N VAL A 352 -8.10 -1.60 -14.84
CA VAL A 352 -7.17 -2.42 -15.62
C VAL A 352 -7.95 -3.24 -16.66
N PRO A 353 -7.47 -3.37 -17.92
CA PRO A 353 -8.16 -4.17 -18.93
C PRO A 353 -8.38 -5.63 -18.48
N LEU A 354 -9.59 -6.16 -18.66
CA LEU A 354 -9.99 -7.47 -18.11
C LEU A 354 -9.12 -8.64 -18.58
N ARG A 355 -8.55 -8.56 -19.79
CA ARG A 355 -7.63 -9.57 -20.33
C ARG A 355 -6.41 -9.85 -19.45
N TYR A 356 -5.99 -8.87 -18.63
CA TYR A 356 -4.89 -9.05 -17.68
C TYR A 356 -5.24 -9.99 -16.51
N ALA A 357 -6.50 -10.36 -16.33
CA ALA A 357 -6.86 -11.42 -15.40
C ALA A 357 -6.25 -12.79 -15.79
N LEU A 358 -5.98 -13.02 -17.07
CA LEU A 358 -5.30 -14.24 -17.55
C LEU A 358 -3.84 -14.30 -17.11
N THR A 359 -3.23 -13.17 -16.75
CA THR A 359 -1.83 -13.11 -16.29
C THR A 359 -1.66 -13.30 -14.78
N VAL A 360 -2.72 -13.70 -14.06
CA VAL A 360 -2.68 -13.94 -12.61
C VAL A 360 -1.53 -14.86 -12.17
N PRO A 361 -1.27 -16.01 -12.82
CA PRO A 361 -0.16 -16.87 -12.43
C PRO A 361 1.19 -16.17 -12.52
N LEU A 362 1.38 -15.32 -13.54
CA LEU A 362 2.60 -14.52 -13.72
C LEU A 362 2.73 -13.45 -12.62
N GLY A 363 1.64 -12.76 -12.27
CA GLY A 363 1.60 -11.78 -11.20
C GLY A 363 1.97 -12.38 -9.84
N ILE A 364 1.42 -13.56 -9.54
CA ILE A 364 1.70 -14.30 -8.31
C ILE A 364 3.14 -14.84 -8.32
N ALA A 365 3.64 -15.35 -9.44
CA ALA A 365 5.02 -15.81 -9.56
C ALA A 365 6.02 -14.66 -9.36
N LEU A 366 5.73 -13.47 -9.90
CA LEU A 366 6.54 -12.27 -9.67
C LEU A 366 6.50 -11.84 -8.20
N PHE A 367 5.33 -11.88 -7.55
CA PHE A 367 5.20 -11.60 -6.13
C PHE A 367 6.04 -12.58 -5.29
N ALA A 368 5.97 -13.88 -5.57
CA ALA A 368 6.75 -14.91 -4.89
C ALA A 368 8.25 -14.72 -5.10
N ALA A 369 8.69 -14.39 -6.32
CA ALA A 369 10.10 -14.14 -6.64
C ALA A 369 10.64 -12.91 -5.88
N ILE A 370 9.86 -11.83 -5.80
CA ILE A 370 10.24 -10.63 -5.05
C ILE A 370 10.27 -10.93 -3.53
N LEU A 371 9.32 -11.68 -3.00
CA LEU A 371 9.33 -12.11 -1.60
C LEU A 371 10.56 -12.95 -1.27
N LEU A 372 10.89 -13.93 -2.11
CA LEU A 372 12.09 -14.75 -1.95
C LEU A 372 13.37 -13.90 -1.99
N ASN A 373 13.49 -12.99 -2.96
CA ASN A 373 14.61 -12.06 -3.06
C ASN A 373 14.74 -11.16 -1.81
N SER A 374 13.60 -10.65 -1.32
CA SER A 374 13.54 -9.85 -0.10
C SER A 374 14.04 -10.64 1.13
N MET A 375 13.57 -11.88 1.29
CA MET A 375 14.00 -12.77 2.37
C MET A 375 15.50 -13.06 2.29
N LEU A 376 16.01 -13.46 1.12
CA LEU A 376 17.43 -13.78 0.93
C LEU A 376 18.33 -12.59 1.26
N LYS A 377 18.03 -11.40 0.76
CA LYS A 377 18.82 -10.19 1.02
C LYS A 377 18.83 -9.77 2.49
N ILE A 378 17.69 -9.87 3.17
CA ILE A 378 17.58 -9.44 4.56
C ILE A 378 18.17 -10.48 5.50
N LEU A 379 17.88 -11.79 5.31
CA LEU A 379 18.41 -12.87 6.14
C LEU A 379 19.93 -13.05 5.98
N SER A 380 20.49 -12.81 4.79
CA SER A 380 21.95 -12.82 4.57
C SER A 380 22.66 -11.59 5.16
N GLY A 381 21.91 -10.57 5.61
CA GLY A 381 22.47 -9.30 6.12
C GLY A 381 23.01 -8.37 5.03
N GLN A 382 22.78 -8.69 3.74
CA GLN A 382 23.13 -7.80 2.62
C GLN A 382 22.33 -6.50 2.67
N GLY A 383 21.09 -6.57 3.18
CA GLY A 383 20.16 -5.45 3.17
C GLY A 383 19.58 -5.16 1.77
N VAL A 384 18.68 -4.20 1.71
CA VAL A 384 17.97 -3.80 0.49
C VAL A 384 18.32 -2.36 0.13
N MET A 385 18.66 -2.10 -1.13
CA MET A 385 18.90 -0.74 -1.63
C MET A 385 17.59 -0.05 -1.98
N TRP A 386 17.39 1.18 -1.51
CA TRP A 386 16.26 2.02 -1.87
C TRP A 386 16.66 3.49 -1.95
N LYS A 387 16.43 4.14 -3.10
CA LYS A 387 16.78 5.56 -3.36
C LYS A 387 18.19 5.93 -2.89
N GLY A 388 19.17 5.05 -3.17
CA GLY A 388 20.58 5.25 -2.81
C GLY A 388 20.95 4.96 -1.34
N ARG A 389 19.99 4.47 -0.52
CA ARG A 389 20.25 4.07 0.87
C ARG A 389 20.09 2.58 1.07
N LYS A 390 20.91 2.03 1.96
CA LYS A 390 20.85 0.62 2.34
C LYS A 390 19.94 0.45 3.57
N LEU A 391 18.86 -0.32 3.42
CA LEU A 391 17.91 -0.65 4.47
C LEU A 391 18.17 -2.08 4.99
N TYR A 392 17.89 -2.34 6.26
CA TYR A 392 17.99 -3.68 6.89
C TYR A 392 19.39 -4.32 6.83
N ALA A 393 20.47 -3.55 6.72
CA ALA A 393 21.82 -4.09 6.80
C ALA A 393 22.19 -4.51 8.23
N ARG A 394 23.12 -5.48 8.39
CA ARG A 394 23.67 -5.80 9.70
C ARG A 394 24.25 -4.54 10.36
N GLY A 395 23.87 -4.29 11.62
CA GLY A 395 24.28 -3.09 12.37
C GLY A 395 23.34 -1.89 12.23
N SER A 396 22.32 -1.93 11.35
CA SER A 396 21.26 -0.91 11.39
C SER A 396 20.34 -1.15 12.60
N GLY A 397 19.88 -0.09 13.26
CA GLY A 397 18.97 -0.19 14.42
C GLY A 397 17.67 -0.97 14.13
N ALA A 398 17.25 -1.03 12.85
CA ALA A 398 16.13 -1.85 12.39
C ALA A 398 16.38 -3.36 12.58
N VAL A 399 17.62 -3.86 12.38
CA VAL A 399 17.95 -5.28 12.56
C VAL A 399 18.05 -5.66 14.05
N ALA A 400 18.41 -4.73 14.90
CA ALA A 400 18.47 -4.98 16.36
C ALA A 400 17.07 -5.19 16.96
N ARG A 401 16.04 -4.50 16.47
CA ARG A 401 14.65 -4.69 16.90
C ARG A 401 14.03 -6.00 16.41
N MET A 402 14.44 -6.50 15.23
CA MET A 402 13.97 -7.80 14.70
C MET A 402 14.29 -9.01 15.58
N LYS A 403 15.29 -8.92 16.45
CA LYS A 403 15.69 -10.02 17.36
C LYS A 403 14.88 -10.06 18.64
N ASN A 404 14.14 -9.00 18.95
CA ASN A 404 13.41 -8.83 20.20
C ASN A 404 11.88 -8.91 20.03
N GLU A 405 11.35 -9.12 18.81
CA GLU A 405 9.95 -9.42 18.47
C GLU A 405 9.80 -10.87 17.93
#